data_2bed5dc16230a7bb4ef86b3e4d4e7e6a
#
_entry.id   2bed5dc16230a7bb4ef86b3e4d4e7e6a
#
_cell.length_a   1.000
_cell.length_b   1.000
_cell.length_c   1.000
_cell.angle_alpha   90.00
_cell.angle_beta   90.00
_cell.angle_gamma   90.00
#
_symmetry.space_group_name_H-M   'P 1'
#
loop_
_entity.id
_entity.type
_entity.pdbx_description
1 polymer ?
#
loop_
_entity_poly.entity_id
_entity_poly.type
_entity_poly.pdbx_seq_one_letter_code
_entity_poly.pdbx_strand_id
1 'polypeptide(L)'
;MPGKKTKGLFGCVIAACVLAGCQSTSPSQYISPRVEGRVLNAQSHQPIGGVAVRRIIPHQEPRGDQARKGAEVMAQNPAVRSRKDGTFALASERALELFRRSGWYSVSLSFEQAGYFSFTTNYTIVHAVKTTAGEPLVRAGDILLLPRSK
;
A
#
# COMPACT_ATOMS: atom_id res chain seq x y z
N MET A 1 67.68 14.07 35.51
CA MET A 1 66.74 12.92 35.47
C MET A 1 65.51 13.35 34.68
N PRO A 2 65.12 12.68 33.62
CA PRO A 2 64.19 13.21 32.61
C PRO A 2 62.74 12.87 32.92
N GLY A 3 61.87 13.90 32.83
CA GLY A 3 60.41 13.79 32.92
C GLY A 3 59.79 13.19 31.69
N LYS A 4 58.99 12.14 31.85
CA LYS A 4 58.22 11.50 30.80
C LYS A 4 56.98 12.32 30.49
N LYS A 5 56.90 12.81 29.26
CA LYS A 5 55.73 13.48 28.65
C LYS A 5 54.73 12.42 28.20
N THR A 6 53.61 12.29 28.90
CA THR A 6 52.41 11.55 28.39
C THR A 6 51.55 12.55 27.64
N LYS A 7 51.73 12.63 26.33
CA LYS A 7 50.83 13.32 25.39
C LYS A 7 50.26 12.24 24.48
N GLY A 8 48.93 12.18 24.35
CA GLY A 8 48.32 11.65 23.16
C GLY A 8 47.42 10.42 23.34
N LEU A 9 46.43 10.44 24.26
CA LEU A 9 45.38 9.40 24.23
C LEU A 9 43.94 9.97 24.39
N PHE A 10 43.74 11.27 24.19
CA PHE A 10 42.42 11.87 24.38
C PHE A 10 41.72 12.25 23.07
N GLY A 11 42.36 12.02 21.92
CA GLY A 11 41.86 12.48 20.61
C GLY A 11 40.96 11.52 19.85
N CYS A 12 40.92 10.22 20.22
CA CYS A 12 40.25 9.21 19.39
C CYS A 12 38.82 8.83 19.82
N VAL A 13 38.35 9.27 20.98
CA VAL A 13 37.04 8.85 21.52
C VAL A 13 35.89 9.73 21.00
N ILE A 14 36.16 10.98 20.56
CA ILE A 14 35.10 11.90 20.11
C ILE A 14 34.66 11.64 18.65
N ALA A 15 35.51 11.03 17.82
CA ALA A 15 35.18 10.76 16.41
C ALA A 15 34.21 9.58 16.18
N ALA A 16 34.05 8.69 17.17
CA ALA A 16 33.21 7.48 17.02
C ALA A 16 31.71 7.72 17.31
N CYS A 17 31.35 8.83 17.97
CA CYS A 17 29.95 9.07 18.37
C CYS A 17 29.11 9.82 17.32
N VAL A 18 29.71 10.32 16.22
CA VAL A 18 28.99 11.12 15.23
C VAL A 18 28.37 10.26 14.11
N LEU A 19 28.73 8.98 13.98
CA LEU A 19 28.22 8.10 12.92
C LEU A 19 26.97 7.29 13.30
N ALA A 20 26.48 7.38 14.53
CA ALA A 20 25.33 6.59 15.00
C ALA A 20 23.97 7.36 14.92
N GLY A 21 23.93 8.55 14.37
CA GLY A 21 22.81 9.48 14.54
C GLY A 21 21.92 9.78 13.31
N CYS A 22 22.16 9.18 12.16
CA CYS A 22 21.30 9.41 10.99
C CYS A 22 20.63 8.12 10.53
N GLN A 23 19.74 7.57 11.34
CA GLN A 23 18.63 6.82 10.77
C GLN A 23 17.68 7.85 10.14
N SER A 24 18.01 8.27 8.92
CA SER A 24 17.09 9.00 8.07
C SER A 24 15.90 8.07 7.82
N THR A 25 14.82 8.31 8.56
CA THR A 25 13.51 7.81 8.19
C THR A 25 13.18 8.39 6.83
N SER A 26 13.60 7.70 5.77
CA SER A 26 13.22 8.06 4.41
C SER A 26 11.70 8.21 4.38
N PRO A 27 11.17 9.35 3.92
CA PRO A 27 9.74 9.54 3.83
C PRO A 27 9.18 8.36 3.03
N SER A 28 8.11 7.77 3.54
CA SER A 28 7.46 6.62 2.90
C SER A 28 7.12 6.98 1.45
N GLN A 29 7.80 6.37 0.50
CA GLN A 29 7.61 6.58 -0.93
C GLN A 29 6.39 5.79 -1.46
N TYR A 30 5.53 5.32 -0.57
CA TYR A 30 4.35 4.57 -0.95
C TYR A 30 3.21 5.52 -1.36
N ILE A 31 2.68 5.33 -2.57
CA ILE A 31 1.49 6.01 -3.09
C ILE A 31 0.22 5.19 -2.89
N SER A 32 0.36 3.89 -2.62
CA SER A 32 -0.74 3.01 -2.29
C SER A 32 -0.26 1.91 -1.33
N PRO A 33 -1.07 1.51 -0.32
CA PRO A 33 -0.70 0.46 0.62
C PRO A 33 -0.82 -0.92 -0.03
N ARG A 34 -0.16 -1.90 0.55
CA ARG A 34 -0.54 -3.30 0.36
C ARG A 34 -1.92 -3.53 0.96
N VAL A 35 -2.78 -4.28 0.27
CA VAL A 35 -4.11 -4.61 0.77
C VAL A 35 -4.31 -6.12 0.72
N GLU A 36 -4.75 -6.70 1.82
CA GLU A 36 -5.04 -8.13 1.94
C GLU A 36 -6.43 -8.34 2.53
N GLY A 37 -7.13 -9.38 2.08
CA GLY A 37 -8.45 -9.72 2.58
C GLY A 37 -8.97 -11.02 1.98
N ARG A 38 -10.24 -11.30 2.25
CA ARG A 38 -10.95 -12.48 1.76
C ARG A 38 -12.32 -12.08 1.24
N VAL A 39 -12.75 -12.69 0.12
CA VAL A 39 -14.07 -12.46 -0.47
C VAL A 39 -14.95 -13.66 -0.20
N LEU A 40 -16.12 -13.40 0.35
CA LEU A 40 -17.13 -14.41 0.71
C LEU A 40 -18.48 -14.09 0.08
N ASN A 41 -19.28 -15.12 -0.15
CA ASN A 41 -20.69 -14.98 -0.49
C ASN A 41 -21.47 -14.47 0.72
N ALA A 42 -22.24 -13.39 0.58
CA ALA A 42 -22.97 -12.76 1.68
C ALA A 42 -24.05 -13.66 2.29
N GLN A 43 -24.57 -14.63 1.54
CA GLN A 43 -25.65 -15.53 2.01
C GLN A 43 -25.09 -16.82 2.62
N SER A 44 -24.14 -17.46 1.95
CA SER A 44 -23.61 -18.76 2.36
C SER A 44 -22.32 -18.69 3.18
N HIS A 45 -21.69 -17.50 3.26
CA HIS A 45 -20.36 -17.28 3.86
C HIS A 45 -19.25 -18.15 3.25
N GLN A 46 -19.52 -18.78 2.10
CA GLN A 46 -18.52 -19.58 1.39
C GLN A 46 -17.53 -18.67 0.64
N PRO A 47 -16.25 -19.04 0.56
CA PRO A 47 -15.26 -18.27 -0.17
C PRO A 47 -15.57 -18.22 -1.66
N ILE A 48 -15.30 -17.05 -2.28
CA ILE A 48 -15.49 -16.85 -3.73
C ILE A 48 -14.12 -16.71 -4.37
N GLY A 49 -13.73 -17.68 -5.19
CA GLY A 49 -12.53 -17.60 -6.01
C GLY A 49 -12.77 -16.89 -7.34
N GLY A 50 -11.73 -16.28 -7.90
CA GLY A 50 -11.77 -15.66 -9.23
C GLY A 50 -12.36 -14.25 -9.25
N VAL A 51 -12.72 -13.67 -8.11
CA VAL A 51 -13.20 -12.28 -8.02
C VAL A 51 -12.11 -11.33 -8.50
N ALA A 52 -12.43 -10.45 -9.44
CA ALA A 52 -11.53 -9.39 -9.88
C ALA A 52 -11.53 -8.27 -8.85
N VAL A 53 -10.36 -8.03 -8.24
CA VAL A 53 -10.13 -6.96 -7.27
C VAL A 53 -9.23 -5.92 -7.89
N ARG A 54 -9.70 -4.66 -7.96
CA ARG A 54 -8.96 -3.54 -8.56
C ARG A 54 -8.90 -2.36 -7.62
N ARG A 55 -7.82 -1.59 -7.70
CA ARG A 55 -7.80 -0.25 -7.13
C ARG A 55 -8.55 0.70 -8.05
N ILE A 56 -9.40 1.53 -7.44
CA ILE A 56 -10.02 2.65 -8.12
C ILE A 56 -9.13 3.85 -7.84
N ILE A 57 -8.53 4.40 -8.87
CA ILE A 57 -7.83 5.68 -8.77
C ILE A 57 -8.93 6.75 -8.75
N PRO A 58 -9.04 7.58 -7.69
CA PRO A 58 -9.99 8.68 -7.69
C PRO A 58 -9.70 9.55 -8.91
N HIS A 59 -10.69 9.69 -9.80
CA HIS A 59 -10.58 10.62 -10.91
C HIS A 59 -10.34 12.01 -10.33
N GLN A 60 -9.19 12.59 -10.61
CA GLN A 60 -9.14 14.04 -10.77
C GLN A 60 -10.05 14.33 -11.96
N GLU A 61 -11.12 15.08 -11.72
CA GLU A 61 -12.05 15.48 -12.80
C GLU A 61 -11.22 15.95 -14.01
N PRO A 62 -11.39 15.29 -15.18
CA PRO A 62 -10.57 15.62 -16.33
C PRO A 62 -10.95 17.03 -16.79
N ARG A 63 -10.07 17.97 -16.56
CA ARG A 63 -10.15 19.27 -17.21
C ARG A 63 -9.83 19.09 -18.69
N GLY A 64 -10.86 19.15 -19.54
CA GLY A 64 -10.71 19.15 -21.00
C GLY A 64 -10.24 17.81 -21.61
N ASP A 65 -9.33 17.85 -22.57
CA ASP A 65 -8.87 16.71 -23.39
C ASP A 65 -8.22 15.52 -22.64
N GLN A 66 -8.18 15.55 -21.32
CA GLN A 66 -7.64 14.46 -20.50
C GLN A 66 -8.63 13.31 -20.24
N ALA A 67 -9.90 13.44 -20.62
CA ALA A 67 -10.91 12.40 -20.43
C ALA A 67 -10.55 11.09 -21.16
N ARG A 68 -9.92 11.16 -22.32
CA ARG A 68 -9.43 9.99 -23.08
C ARG A 68 -8.26 9.29 -22.39
N LYS A 69 -7.33 10.06 -21.79
CA LYS A 69 -6.20 9.49 -21.04
C LYS A 69 -6.62 8.84 -19.72
N GLY A 70 -7.69 9.34 -19.08
CA GLY A 70 -8.22 8.74 -17.84
C GLY A 70 -8.74 7.30 -18.02
N ALA A 71 -9.39 7.00 -19.14
CA ALA A 71 -9.85 5.65 -19.47
C ALA A 71 -8.67 4.68 -19.73
N GLU A 72 -7.59 5.18 -20.32
CA GLU A 72 -6.38 4.40 -20.60
C GLU A 72 -5.58 4.10 -19.32
N VAL A 73 -5.55 5.02 -18.37
CA VAL A 73 -4.93 4.81 -17.04
C VAL A 73 -5.71 3.80 -16.20
N MET A 74 -7.04 3.72 -16.33
CA MET A 74 -7.83 2.65 -15.69
C MET A 74 -7.52 1.26 -16.25
N ALA A 75 -7.14 1.15 -17.52
CA ALA A 75 -6.74 -0.09 -18.16
C ALA A 75 -5.36 -0.59 -17.66
N GLN A 76 -4.56 0.28 -17.08
CA GLN A 76 -3.20 -0.05 -16.62
C GLN A 76 -3.13 -0.60 -15.19
N ASN A 77 -4.24 -0.61 -14.44
CA ASN A 77 -4.26 -1.19 -13.10
C ASN A 77 -4.76 -2.64 -13.18
N PRO A 78 -3.85 -3.64 -13.26
CA PRO A 78 -4.24 -5.03 -13.46
C PRO A 78 -5.10 -5.51 -12.29
N ALA A 79 -6.22 -6.16 -12.62
CA ALA A 79 -7.02 -6.79 -11.60
C ALA A 79 -6.27 -7.99 -11.01
N VAL A 80 -6.22 -8.07 -9.68
CA VAL A 80 -5.81 -9.29 -8.99
C VAL A 80 -7.06 -10.16 -8.82
N ARG A 81 -6.93 -11.46 -9.03
CA ARG A 81 -8.04 -12.40 -8.80
C ARG A 81 -7.90 -13.04 -7.43
N SER A 82 -9.02 -13.16 -6.71
CA SER A 82 -9.06 -13.92 -5.47
C SER A 82 -8.75 -15.41 -5.75
N ARG A 83 -8.09 -16.05 -4.79
CA ARG A 83 -7.77 -17.48 -4.82
C ARG A 83 -9.03 -18.32 -4.59
N LYS A 84 -8.93 -19.64 -4.71
CA LYS A 84 -10.05 -20.57 -4.46
C LYS A 84 -10.61 -20.45 -3.04
N ASP A 85 -9.79 -20.12 -2.06
CA ASP A 85 -10.16 -19.87 -0.67
C ASP A 85 -10.70 -18.45 -0.41
N GLY A 86 -10.94 -17.69 -1.48
CA GLY A 86 -11.41 -16.31 -1.43
C GLY A 86 -10.35 -15.27 -1.10
N THR A 87 -9.14 -15.66 -0.72
CA THR A 87 -8.09 -14.69 -0.33
C THR A 87 -7.58 -13.89 -1.53
N PHE A 88 -7.25 -12.63 -1.29
CA PHE A 88 -6.61 -11.75 -2.28
C PHE A 88 -5.52 -10.91 -1.63
N ALA A 89 -4.54 -10.50 -2.44
CA ALA A 89 -3.50 -9.56 -2.02
C ALA A 89 -3.13 -8.63 -3.19
N LEU A 90 -3.19 -7.34 -2.93
CA LEU A 90 -2.71 -6.28 -3.81
C LEU A 90 -1.38 -5.76 -3.26
N ALA A 91 -0.33 -5.76 -4.07
CA ALA A 91 0.97 -5.25 -3.67
C ALA A 91 0.91 -3.73 -3.42
N SER A 92 1.77 -3.20 -2.56
CA SER A 92 1.93 -1.75 -2.41
C SER A 92 2.51 -1.13 -3.69
N GLU A 93 2.21 0.13 -3.92
CA GLU A 93 2.78 0.91 -5.02
C GLU A 93 3.69 2.00 -4.47
N ARG A 94 4.84 2.20 -5.12
CA ARG A 94 5.82 3.22 -4.77
C ARG A 94 5.94 4.25 -5.88
N ALA A 95 6.08 5.52 -5.52
CA ALA A 95 6.47 6.55 -6.47
C ALA A 95 7.99 6.59 -6.58
N LEU A 96 8.49 6.67 -7.82
CA LEU A 96 9.92 6.89 -8.11
C LEU A 96 10.29 8.39 -8.14
N GLU A 97 9.38 9.28 -7.80
CA GLU A 97 9.59 10.72 -7.88
C GLU A 97 10.47 11.23 -6.73
N LEU A 98 11.66 11.72 -7.08
CA LEU A 98 12.69 12.24 -6.19
C LEU A 98 12.27 13.50 -5.40
N PHE A 99 11.16 14.17 -5.76
CA PHE A 99 10.78 15.49 -5.21
C PHE A 99 9.37 15.58 -4.66
N ARG A 100 8.56 14.52 -4.72
CA ARG A 100 7.20 14.55 -4.17
C ARG A 100 7.19 13.91 -2.79
N ARG A 101 6.72 14.64 -1.79
CA ARG A 101 6.27 14.04 -0.52
C ARG A 101 5.03 13.20 -0.83
N SER A 102 5.25 11.99 -1.34
CA SER A 102 4.19 11.06 -1.63
C SER A 102 3.76 10.38 -0.33
N GLY A 103 2.51 10.58 0.03
CA GLY A 103 1.82 9.81 1.04
C GLY A 103 0.51 9.36 0.42
N TRP A 104 0.04 8.17 0.76
CA TRP A 104 -1.32 7.78 0.45
C TRP A 104 -2.23 8.19 1.61
N TYR A 105 -3.45 8.61 1.31
CA TYR A 105 -4.47 8.97 2.30
C TYR A 105 -5.61 7.97 2.31
N SER A 106 -5.97 7.46 1.14
CA SER A 106 -7.04 6.49 0.97
C SER A 106 -6.75 5.58 -0.22
N VAL A 107 -7.36 4.41 -0.20
CA VAL A 107 -7.39 3.45 -1.31
C VAL A 107 -8.82 2.94 -1.48
N SER A 108 -9.38 3.10 -2.67
CA SER A 108 -10.67 2.55 -3.03
C SER A 108 -10.46 1.26 -3.82
N LEU A 109 -11.26 0.24 -3.52
CA LEU A 109 -11.22 -1.05 -4.19
C LEU A 109 -12.57 -1.36 -4.81
N SER A 110 -12.56 -1.93 -6.02
CA SER A 110 -13.73 -2.58 -6.63
C SER A 110 -13.56 -4.09 -6.64
N PHE A 111 -14.67 -4.79 -6.45
CA PHE A 111 -14.80 -6.23 -6.48
C PHE A 111 -15.86 -6.61 -7.50
N GLU A 112 -15.46 -7.42 -8.49
CA GLU A 112 -16.33 -7.80 -9.59
C GLU A 112 -16.25 -9.31 -9.85
N GLN A 113 -17.42 -9.95 -9.92
CA GLN A 113 -17.57 -11.37 -10.24
C GLN A 113 -18.87 -11.61 -10.98
N ALA A 114 -18.86 -12.45 -12.02
CA ALA A 114 -20.07 -12.84 -12.70
C ALA A 114 -21.04 -13.52 -11.73
N GLY A 115 -22.33 -13.15 -11.78
CA GLY A 115 -23.36 -13.65 -10.88
C GLY A 115 -23.46 -12.93 -9.53
N TYR A 116 -22.66 -11.91 -9.28
CA TYR A 116 -22.69 -11.08 -8.08
C TYR A 116 -22.89 -9.61 -8.42
N PHE A 117 -23.39 -8.83 -7.46
CA PHE A 117 -23.35 -7.37 -7.55
C PHE A 117 -21.92 -6.90 -7.35
N SER A 118 -21.50 -5.90 -8.12
CA SER A 118 -20.22 -5.24 -7.89
C SER A 118 -20.23 -4.53 -6.54
N PHE A 119 -19.11 -4.58 -5.84
CA PHE A 119 -18.95 -3.95 -4.54
C PHE A 119 -17.74 -3.02 -4.55
N THR A 120 -17.88 -1.86 -3.92
CA THR A 120 -16.79 -0.89 -3.79
C THR A 120 -16.65 -0.50 -2.32
N THR A 121 -15.41 -0.40 -1.86
CA THR A 121 -15.10 0.06 -0.51
C THR A 121 -13.89 0.98 -0.51
N ASN A 122 -13.75 1.78 0.56
CA ASN A 122 -12.66 2.72 0.74
C ASN A 122 -11.97 2.48 2.08
N TYR A 123 -10.64 2.48 2.08
CA TYR A 123 -9.80 2.41 3.27
C TYR A 123 -8.93 3.66 3.34
N THR A 124 -8.83 4.23 4.53
CA THR A 124 -7.98 5.40 4.78
C THR A 124 -6.72 5.00 5.54
N ILE A 125 -5.78 5.93 5.68
CA ILE A 125 -4.50 5.70 6.37
C ILE A 125 -4.66 5.19 7.81
N VAL A 126 -5.78 5.52 8.48
CA VAL A 126 -6.06 5.06 9.85
C VAL A 126 -6.32 3.56 9.94
N HIS A 127 -6.68 2.91 8.82
CA HIS A 127 -6.87 1.46 8.74
C HIS A 127 -5.57 0.70 8.47
N ALA A 128 -4.47 1.41 8.22
CA ALA A 128 -3.21 0.78 7.88
C ALA A 128 -2.36 0.50 9.12
N VAL A 129 -1.70 -0.64 9.09
CA VAL A 129 -0.61 -0.98 9.99
C VAL A 129 0.71 -0.97 9.21
N LYS A 130 1.82 -0.67 9.87
CA LYS A 130 3.14 -0.82 9.25
C LYS A 130 3.61 -2.25 9.42
N THR A 131 4.08 -2.87 8.34
CA THR A 131 4.77 -4.14 8.41
C THR A 131 6.16 -3.95 9.03
N THR A 132 6.83 -5.05 9.39
CA THR A 132 8.22 -5.01 9.90
C THR A 132 9.19 -4.34 8.91
N ALA A 133 8.91 -4.42 7.60
CA ALA A 133 9.67 -3.75 6.55
C ALA A 133 9.28 -2.28 6.34
N GLY A 134 8.37 -1.73 7.16
CA GLY A 134 7.87 -0.35 7.04
C GLY A 134 6.87 -0.13 5.91
N GLU A 135 6.44 -1.19 5.22
CA GLU A 135 5.41 -1.15 4.18
C GLU A 135 4.03 -0.91 4.81
N PRO A 136 3.20 0.03 4.29
CA PRO A 136 1.84 0.21 4.77
C PRO A 136 0.97 -0.97 4.32
N LEU A 137 0.28 -1.62 5.27
CA LEU A 137 -0.62 -2.74 5.04
C LEU A 137 -2.03 -2.39 5.53
N VAL A 138 -3.01 -2.55 4.66
CA VAL A 138 -4.44 -2.51 4.99
C VAL A 138 -4.97 -3.94 5.02
N ARG A 139 -5.53 -4.36 6.15
CA ARG A 139 -6.26 -5.62 6.28
C ARG A 139 -7.74 -5.35 6.02
N ALA A 140 -8.20 -5.70 4.82
CA ALA A 140 -9.58 -5.47 4.39
C ALA A 140 -10.60 -6.36 5.11
N GLY A 141 -10.13 -7.45 5.74
CA GLY A 141 -11.03 -8.43 6.38
C GLY A 141 -11.84 -9.24 5.37
N ASP A 142 -13.04 -9.63 5.78
CA ASP A 142 -13.98 -10.37 4.95
C ASP A 142 -14.86 -9.41 4.16
N ILE A 143 -14.83 -9.51 2.84
CA ILE A 143 -15.66 -8.77 1.90
C ILE A 143 -16.82 -9.65 1.48
N LEU A 144 -18.04 -9.20 1.74
CA LEU A 144 -19.25 -9.96 1.44
C LEU A 144 -19.85 -9.50 0.11
N LEU A 145 -19.87 -10.39 -0.91
CA LEU A 145 -20.51 -10.11 -2.18
C LEU A 145 -21.92 -10.71 -2.20
N LEU A 146 -22.89 -9.87 -2.59
CA LEU A 146 -24.28 -10.28 -2.71
C LEU A 146 -24.52 -10.95 -4.08
N PRO A 147 -25.02 -12.20 -4.12
CA PRO A 147 -25.35 -12.84 -5.40
C PRO A 147 -26.53 -12.13 -6.07
N ARG A 148 -26.52 -12.07 -7.40
CA ARG A 148 -27.68 -11.62 -8.18
C ARG A 148 -28.69 -12.75 -8.20
N SER A 149 -29.93 -12.46 -7.78
CA SER A 149 -31.04 -13.40 -8.02
C SER A 149 -31.20 -13.59 -9.54
N LYS A 150 -31.35 -14.85 -9.96
CA LYS A 150 -31.76 -15.17 -11.35
C LYS A 150 -33.20 -14.78 -11.58
#